data_f35251d7d80a315da82cf9668bcb3f74
#
_entry.id   f35251d7d80a315da82cf9668bcb3f74
#
_cell.length_a   1.000
_cell.length_b   1.000
_cell.length_c   1.000
_cell.angle_alpha   90.00
_cell.angle_beta   90.00
_cell.angle_gamma   90.00
#
_symmetry.space_group_name_H-M   'P 1'
#
loop_
_entity.id
_entity.type
_entity.pdbx_description
1 polymer ?
#
loop_
_entity_poly.entity_id
_entity_poly.type
_entity_poly.pdbx_seq_one_letter_code
_entity_poly.pdbx_strand_id
1 'polypeptide(L)'
;LEQLLTALGHSVTAVNDAEELRACAASDDFDLIISDVRMPPTMSDDGLRAVHDVRAADPSQPVVVLSQYVAASYLDRLLEHGGFGYLLKERVSDVDEFVRTLEEVAGGGTVVDPEVVTALLSARRTGLSQLTAREREVLGLMAQGLSNQEIEDKLVLTAGAVSKHVSNVFLKLGFRPEDANRRVKAVLMWLRHTER
;
A
#
# COMPACT_ATOMS: atom_id res chain seq x y z
N LEU A 1 -16.31 -16.93 -0.87
CA LEU A 1 -16.24 -16.27 -2.17
C LEU A 1 -16.36 -17.28 -3.30
N GLU A 2 -15.59 -18.38 -3.30
CA GLU A 2 -15.63 -19.46 -4.29
C GLU A 2 -17.06 -19.94 -4.54
N GLN A 3 -17.80 -20.32 -3.49
CA GLN A 3 -19.19 -20.80 -3.61
C GLN A 3 -20.11 -19.76 -4.25
N LEU A 4 -19.94 -18.48 -3.93
CA LEU A 4 -20.73 -17.40 -4.51
C LEU A 4 -20.49 -17.30 -6.02
N LEU A 5 -19.23 -17.21 -6.43
CA LEU A 5 -18.86 -17.07 -7.84
C LEU A 5 -19.25 -18.30 -8.66
N THR A 6 -19.08 -19.50 -8.11
CA THR A 6 -19.54 -20.76 -8.75
C THR A 6 -21.06 -20.78 -8.92
N ALA A 7 -21.82 -20.33 -7.92
CA ALA A 7 -23.28 -20.25 -8.01
C ALA A 7 -23.75 -19.22 -9.07
N LEU A 8 -22.94 -18.21 -9.35
CA LEU A 8 -23.16 -17.22 -10.40
C LEU A 8 -22.71 -17.69 -11.80
N GLY A 9 -22.20 -18.93 -11.91
CA GLY A 9 -21.83 -19.56 -13.18
C GLY A 9 -20.37 -19.35 -13.61
N HIS A 10 -19.52 -18.81 -12.76
CA HIS A 10 -18.09 -18.67 -13.04
C HIS A 10 -17.33 -19.98 -12.78
N SER A 11 -16.29 -20.23 -13.58
CA SER A 11 -15.29 -21.27 -13.29
C SER A 11 -14.27 -20.71 -12.31
N VAL A 12 -14.10 -21.33 -11.16
CA VAL A 12 -13.26 -20.80 -10.08
C VAL A 12 -12.14 -21.77 -9.72
N THR A 13 -10.91 -21.29 -9.75
CA THR A 13 -9.74 -21.97 -9.19
C THR A 13 -9.35 -21.29 -7.90
N ALA A 14 -9.51 -21.98 -6.77
CA ALA A 14 -9.19 -21.46 -5.46
C ALA A 14 -7.78 -21.84 -5.03
N VAL A 15 -7.03 -20.89 -4.48
CA VAL A 15 -5.68 -21.07 -3.93
C VAL A 15 -5.63 -20.55 -2.49
N ASN A 16 -4.69 -21.06 -1.68
CA ASN A 16 -4.68 -20.81 -0.25
C ASN A 16 -3.60 -19.82 0.20
N ASP A 17 -2.60 -19.58 -0.64
CA ASP A 17 -1.49 -18.68 -0.32
C ASP A 17 -0.96 -17.93 -1.54
N ALA A 18 -0.03 -17.01 -1.28
CA ALA A 18 0.55 -16.14 -2.30
C ALA A 18 1.48 -16.88 -3.29
N GLU A 19 2.06 -18.00 -2.90
CA GLU A 19 2.93 -18.81 -3.77
C GLU A 19 2.10 -19.64 -4.75
N GLU A 20 1.05 -20.29 -4.26
CA GLU A 20 0.07 -20.97 -5.11
C GLU A 20 -0.59 -20.01 -6.11
N LEU A 21 -0.91 -18.77 -5.69
CA LEU A 21 -1.47 -17.75 -6.57
C LEU A 21 -0.52 -17.42 -7.73
N ARG A 22 0.76 -17.17 -7.45
CA ARG A 22 1.77 -16.92 -8.50
C ARG A 22 1.94 -18.09 -9.44
N ALA A 23 2.03 -19.29 -8.88
CA ALA A 23 2.21 -20.51 -9.67
C ALA A 23 1.02 -20.76 -10.60
N CYS A 24 -0.19 -20.60 -10.09
CA CYS A 24 -1.43 -20.78 -10.84
C CYS A 24 -1.56 -19.71 -11.95
N ALA A 25 -1.32 -18.44 -11.64
CA ALA A 25 -1.33 -17.36 -12.61
C ALA A 25 -0.25 -17.46 -13.71
N ALA A 26 0.83 -18.20 -13.44
CA ALA A 26 1.88 -18.43 -14.44
C ALA A 26 1.59 -19.64 -15.34
N SER A 27 0.70 -20.55 -14.94
CA SER A 27 0.40 -21.80 -15.66
C SER A 27 -0.88 -21.75 -16.48
N ASP A 28 -1.83 -20.90 -16.11
CA ASP A 28 -3.15 -20.84 -16.71
C ASP A 28 -3.57 -19.38 -16.99
N ASP A 29 -4.41 -19.19 -17.99
CA ASP A 29 -5.02 -17.90 -18.31
C ASP A 29 -6.31 -17.71 -17.50
N PHE A 30 -6.44 -16.54 -16.87
CA PHE A 30 -7.62 -16.16 -16.09
C PHE A 30 -8.19 -14.83 -16.61
N ASP A 31 -9.52 -14.79 -16.75
CA ASP A 31 -10.21 -13.53 -17.09
C ASP A 31 -10.08 -12.49 -15.96
N LEU A 32 -9.98 -12.98 -14.71
CA LEU A 32 -9.83 -12.13 -13.52
C LEU A 32 -9.19 -12.91 -12.37
N ILE A 33 -8.27 -12.29 -11.67
CA ILE A 33 -7.71 -12.79 -10.41
C ILE A 33 -8.29 -11.99 -9.25
N ILE A 34 -8.76 -12.67 -8.21
CA ILE A 34 -9.20 -12.03 -6.95
C ILE A 34 -8.26 -12.46 -5.84
N SER A 35 -7.62 -11.51 -5.19
CA SER A 35 -6.67 -11.77 -4.12
C SER A 35 -7.05 -11.04 -2.82
N ASP A 36 -6.84 -11.69 -1.70
CA ASP A 36 -6.79 -10.98 -0.41
C ASP A 36 -5.44 -10.27 -0.25
N VAL A 37 -5.41 -9.10 0.39
CA VAL A 37 -4.15 -8.44 0.76
C VAL A 37 -3.32 -9.33 1.68
N ARG A 38 -3.98 -9.93 2.68
CA ARG A 38 -3.33 -10.75 3.70
C ARG A 38 -3.52 -12.23 3.41
N MET A 39 -2.49 -12.84 2.91
CA MET A 39 -2.42 -14.29 2.65
C MET A 39 -1.23 -14.91 3.39
N PRO A 40 -1.22 -16.24 3.62
CA PRO A 40 0.00 -16.93 4.03
C PRO A 40 1.16 -16.68 3.02
N PRO A 41 2.43 -16.75 3.46
CA PRO A 41 2.88 -17.27 4.77
C PRO A 41 2.91 -16.24 5.89
N THR A 42 3.03 -14.93 5.62
CA THR A 42 3.27 -13.95 6.69
C THR A 42 1.99 -13.28 7.19
N MET A 43 0.90 -13.41 6.45
CA MET A 43 -0.40 -12.74 6.74
C MET A 43 -0.27 -11.20 6.81
N SER A 44 0.69 -10.62 6.11
CA SER A 44 0.90 -9.17 6.04
C SER A 44 0.36 -8.57 4.73
N ASP A 45 1.20 -8.49 3.71
CA ASP A 45 0.89 -7.96 2.38
C ASP A 45 1.24 -8.97 1.27
N ASP A 46 1.32 -10.27 1.60
CA ASP A 46 1.77 -11.32 0.70
C ASP A 46 0.91 -11.44 -0.56
N GLY A 47 -0.41 -11.33 -0.41
CA GLY A 47 -1.32 -11.34 -1.56
C GLY A 47 -1.13 -10.12 -2.45
N LEU A 48 -0.94 -8.94 -1.88
CA LEU A 48 -0.70 -7.72 -2.65
C LEU A 48 0.63 -7.79 -3.41
N ARG A 49 1.66 -8.39 -2.82
CA ARG A 49 2.94 -8.68 -3.50
C ARG A 49 2.77 -9.69 -4.62
N ALA A 50 1.99 -10.76 -4.40
CA ALA A 50 1.71 -11.74 -5.43
C ALA A 50 1.02 -11.10 -6.65
N VAL A 51 0.02 -10.26 -6.42
CA VAL A 51 -0.65 -9.48 -7.47
C VAL A 51 0.32 -8.56 -8.19
N HIS A 52 1.21 -7.88 -7.47
CA HIS A 52 2.25 -7.05 -8.07
C HIS A 52 3.17 -7.87 -8.98
N ASP A 53 3.62 -9.06 -8.54
CA ASP A 53 4.49 -9.93 -9.31
C ASP A 53 3.80 -10.48 -10.56
N VAL A 54 2.53 -10.89 -10.44
CA VAL A 54 1.69 -11.33 -11.57
C VAL A 54 1.58 -10.21 -12.61
N ARG A 55 1.24 -9.00 -12.20
CA ARG A 55 1.11 -7.86 -13.12
C ARG A 55 2.44 -7.31 -13.63
N ALA A 56 3.54 -7.60 -12.95
CA ALA A 56 4.87 -7.31 -13.50
C ALA A 56 5.23 -8.26 -14.65
N ALA A 57 4.73 -9.51 -14.62
CA ALA A 57 4.89 -10.48 -15.69
C ALA A 57 3.88 -10.26 -16.83
N ASP A 58 2.61 -9.99 -16.48
CA ASP A 58 1.54 -9.63 -17.43
C ASP A 58 0.78 -8.38 -16.94
N PRO A 59 1.14 -7.19 -17.43
CA PRO A 59 0.45 -5.95 -17.06
C PRO A 59 -1.03 -5.88 -17.46
N SER A 60 -1.48 -6.73 -18.38
CA SER A 60 -2.86 -6.77 -18.86
C SER A 60 -3.77 -7.66 -18.03
N GLN A 61 -3.22 -8.53 -17.16
CA GLN A 61 -4.01 -9.42 -16.31
C GLN A 61 -4.94 -8.61 -15.38
N PRO A 62 -6.28 -8.78 -15.50
CA PRO A 62 -7.19 -8.11 -14.59
C PRO A 62 -7.11 -8.68 -13.18
N VAL A 63 -7.10 -7.80 -12.18
CA VAL A 63 -6.99 -8.20 -10.77
C VAL A 63 -7.88 -7.37 -9.88
N VAL A 64 -8.58 -8.02 -8.96
CA VAL A 64 -9.28 -7.38 -7.83
C VAL A 64 -8.63 -7.79 -6.51
N VAL A 65 -8.25 -6.78 -5.73
CA VAL A 65 -7.70 -6.97 -4.39
C VAL A 65 -8.78 -6.69 -3.35
N LEU A 66 -8.98 -7.63 -2.43
CA LEU A 66 -9.89 -7.50 -1.31
C LEU A 66 -9.10 -7.23 -0.02
N SER A 67 -9.56 -6.27 0.78
CA SER A 67 -8.89 -5.91 2.03
C SER A 67 -9.90 -5.64 3.15
N GLN A 68 -9.52 -5.94 4.38
CA GLN A 68 -10.25 -5.49 5.57
C GLN A 68 -9.90 -4.04 5.96
N TYR A 69 -8.73 -3.56 5.52
CA TYR A 69 -8.19 -2.24 5.87
C TYR A 69 -7.51 -1.62 4.67
N VAL A 70 -7.48 -0.30 4.65
CA VAL A 70 -6.78 0.42 3.58
C VAL A 70 -5.27 0.22 3.70
N ALA A 71 -4.68 -0.50 2.76
CA ALA A 71 -3.24 -0.65 2.60
C ALA A 71 -2.77 0.22 1.43
N ALA A 72 -2.10 1.34 1.73
CA ALA A 72 -1.66 2.30 0.71
C ALA A 72 -0.35 1.89 -0.01
N SER A 73 0.37 0.88 0.51
CA SER A 73 1.60 0.38 -0.09
C SER A 73 1.33 -0.35 -1.43
N TYR A 74 2.17 -0.10 -2.42
CA TYR A 74 2.11 -0.70 -3.77
C TYR A 74 0.98 -0.23 -4.70
N LEU A 75 -0.06 0.48 -4.21
CA LEU A 75 -1.19 0.88 -5.04
C LEU A 75 -0.81 1.81 -6.20
N ASP A 76 0.17 2.69 -6.01
CA ASP A 76 0.61 3.62 -7.08
C ASP A 76 1.01 2.87 -8.36
N ARG A 77 1.73 1.76 -8.25
CA ARG A 77 2.17 0.95 -9.40
C ARG A 77 1.06 0.09 -10.00
N LEU A 78 0.15 -0.39 -9.16
CA LEU A 78 -0.97 -1.23 -9.60
C LEU A 78 -2.02 -0.42 -10.36
N LEU A 79 -2.11 0.89 -10.09
CA LEU A 79 -3.03 1.82 -10.77
C LEU A 79 -2.51 2.35 -12.12
N GLU A 80 -1.26 2.09 -12.48
CA GLU A 80 -0.68 2.59 -13.75
C GLU A 80 -1.32 1.96 -14.99
N HIS A 81 -1.90 0.76 -14.85
CA HIS A 81 -2.55 0.03 -15.94
C HIS A 81 -4.01 -0.26 -15.57
N GLY A 82 -4.92 -0.23 -16.52
CA GLY A 82 -6.31 -0.65 -16.34
C GLY A 82 -6.44 -2.11 -15.89
N GLY A 83 -7.65 -2.60 -15.68
CA GLY A 83 -7.89 -3.95 -15.18
C GLY A 83 -7.50 -4.13 -13.72
N PHE A 84 -7.73 -3.11 -12.87
CA PHE A 84 -7.39 -3.19 -11.46
C PHE A 84 -8.55 -2.76 -10.56
N GLY A 85 -8.88 -3.59 -9.58
CA GLY A 85 -9.86 -3.31 -8.53
C GLY A 85 -9.22 -3.34 -7.14
N TYR A 86 -9.58 -2.39 -6.28
CA TYR A 86 -9.29 -2.46 -4.86
C TYR A 86 -10.55 -2.19 -4.05
N LEU A 87 -11.05 -3.21 -3.38
CA LEU A 87 -12.30 -3.16 -2.63
C LEU A 87 -12.08 -3.49 -1.16
N LEU A 88 -12.88 -2.89 -0.30
CA LEU A 88 -13.02 -3.35 1.07
C LEU A 88 -13.86 -4.63 1.09
N LYS A 89 -13.50 -5.60 1.94
CA LYS A 89 -14.19 -6.90 2.04
C LYS A 89 -15.69 -6.78 2.35
N GLU A 90 -16.10 -5.71 3.01
CA GLU A 90 -17.51 -5.43 3.29
C GLU A 90 -18.35 -5.20 2.03
N ARG A 91 -17.73 -4.74 0.91
CA ARG A 91 -18.42 -4.57 -0.38
C ARG A 91 -18.90 -5.87 -1.00
N VAL A 92 -18.30 -7.00 -0.63
CA VAL A 92 -18.72 -8.34 -1.10
C VAL A 92 -20.14 -8.70 -0.61
N SER A 93 -20.64 -8.06 0.43
CA SER A 93 -22.00 -8.27 0.94
C SER A 93 -23.11 -7.75 0.00
N ASP A 94 -22.82 -6.73 -0.81
CA ASP A 94 -23.67 -6.31 -1.93
C ASP A 94 -23.25 -7.07 -3.20
N VAL A 95 -23.87 -8.23 -3.41
CA VAL A 95 -23.49 -9.16 -4.46
C VAL A 95 -23.63 -8.54 -5.85
N ASP A 96 -24.71 -7.77 -6.09
CA ASP A 96 -24.96 -7.17 -7.40
C ASP A 96 -23.93 -6.08 -7.74
N GLU A 97 -23.56 -5.25 -6.77
CA GLU A 97 -22.51 -4.25 -6.95
C GLU A 97 -21.14 -4.91 -7.10
N PHE A 98 -20.87 -5.94 -6.31
CA PHE A 98 -19.63 -6.69 -6.38
C PHE A 98 -19.42 -7.35 -7.76
N VAL A 99 -20.42 -8.03 -8.28
CA VAL A 99 -20.33 -8.66 -9.61
C VAL A 99 -20.11 -7.63 -10.72
N ARG A 100 -20.85 -6.53 -10.71
CA ARG A 100 -20.62 -5.43 -11.68
C ARG A 100 -19.19 -4.90 -11.62
N THR A 101 -18.63 -4.79 -10.41
CA THR A 101 -17.23 -4.37 -10.24
C THR A 101 -16.26 -5.39 -10.84
N LEU A 102 -16.52 -6.71 -10.66
CA LEU A 102 -15.68 -7.75 -11.26
C LEU A 102 -15.73 -7.68 -12.79
N GLU A 103 -16.91 -7.50 -13.38
CA GLU A 103 -17.09 -7.37 -14.83
C GLU A 103 -16.39 -6.12 -15.38
N GLU A 104 -16.49 -4.99 -14.68
CA GLU A 104 -15.81 -3.74 -15.07
C GLU A 104 -14.29 -3.90 -15.07
N VAL A 105 -13.73 -4.54 -14.04
CA VAL A 105 -12.29 -4.78 -13.93
C VAL A 105 -11.82 -5.80 -14.96
N ALA A 106 -12.58 -6.89 -15.19
CA ALA A 106 -12.28 -7.87 -16.22
C ALA A 106 -12.31 -7.26 -17.63
N GLY A 107 -13.16 -6.25 -17.85
CA GLY A 107 -13.21 -5.45 -19.07
C GLY A 107 -12.09 -4.40 -19.20
N GLY A 108 -11.12 -4.37 -18.29
CA GLY A 108 -9.99 -3.43 -18.30
C GLY A 108 -10.24 -2.13 -17.53
N GLY A 109 -11.40 -1.98 -16.87
CA GLY A 109 -11.71 -0.82 -16.03
C GLY A 109 -10.87 -0.75 -14.76
N THR A 110 -10.92 0.38 -14.06
CA THR A 110 -10.25 0.56 -12.76
C THR A 110 -11.28 0.99 -11.71
N VAL A 111 -11.45 0.19 -10.67
CA VAL A 111 -12.39 0.44 -9.57
C VAL A 111 -11.63 0.48 -8.25
N VAL A 112 -11.70 1.60 -7.56
CA VAL A 112 -11.07 1.76 -6.23
C VAL A 112 -12.13 2.25 -5.24
N ASP A 113 -12.27 1.55 -4.13
CA ASP A 113 -13.19 1.96 -3.06
C ASP A 113 -12.93 3.41 -2.63
N PRO A 114 -13.96 4.27 -2.52
CA PRO A 114 -13.81 5.66 -2.14
C PRO A 114 -13.05 5.89 -0.82
N GLU A 115 -13.17 4.97 0.14
CA GLU A 115 -12.43 5.03 1.40
C GLU A 115 -10.93 4.81 1.18
N VAL A 116 -10.58 3.92 0.26
CA VAL A 116 -9.19 3.68 -0.15
C VAL A 116 -8.61 4.90 -0.85
N VAL A 117 -9.37 5.53 -1.75
CA VAL A 117 -8.98 6.79 -2.42
C VAL A 117 -8.74 7.89 -1.38
N THR A 118 -9.66 8.06 -0.43
CA THR A 118 -9.54 9.06 0.64
C THR A 118 -8.28 8.83 1.48
N ALA A 119 -8.00 7.58 1.84
CA ALA A 119 -6.81 7.25 2.61
C ALA A 119 -5.52 7.44 1.81
N LEU A 120 -5.51 7.13 0.50
CA LEU A 120 -4.38 7.40 -0.39
C LEU A 120 -4.09 8.90 -0.51
N LEU A 121 -5.14 9.71 -0.71
CA LEU A 121 -5.01 11.17 -0.76
C LEU A 121 -4.53 11.73 0.58
N SER A 122 -4.98 11.17 1.70
CA SER A 122 -4.53 11.52 3.04
C SER A 122 -3.08 11.08 3.27
N ALA A 123 -2.70 9.88 2.86
CA ALA A 123 -1.33 9.39 2.93
C ALA A 123 -0.36 10.21 2.05
N ARG A 124 -0.80 10.68 0.90
CA ARG A 124 -0.03 11.64 0.07
C ARG A 124 0.09 13.02 0.74
N ARG A 125 -0.89 13.41 1.56
CA ARG A 125 -0.86 14.64 2.37
C ARG A 125 -0.06 14.49 3.66
N THR A 126 0.03 13.29 4.25
CA THR A 126 0.88 12.94 5.39
C THR A 126 2.21 12.43 4.87
N GLY A 127 3.19 13.27 4.79
CA GLY A 127 4.49 12.84 4.31
C GLY A 127 5.46 14.00 4.20
N LEU A 128 6.49 13.80 3.43
CA LEU A 128 7.58 14.78 3.26
C LEU A 128 7.09 16.15 2.77
N SER A 129 5.98 16.21 2.02
CA SER A 129 5.37 17.48 1.57
C SER A 129 4.75 18.32 2.69
N GLN A 130 4.38 17.72 3.82
CA GLN A 130 3.81 18.41 4.99
C GLN A 130 4.86 18.90 5.99
N LEU A 131 6.11 18.50 5.80
CA LEU A 131 7.18 18.98 6.67
C LEU A 131 7.42 20.47 6.43
N THR A 132 7.50 21.23 7.52
CA THR A 132 8.00 22.61 7.47
C THR A 132 9.46 22.60 7.01
N ALA A 133 9.98 23.75 6.59
CA ALA A 133 11.39 23.89 6.21
C ALA A 133 12.32 23.37 7.32
N ARG A 134 11.99 23.68 8.58
CA ARG A 134 12.81 23.24 9.73
C ARG A 134 12.72 21.74 10.01
N GLU A 135 11.54 21.14 9.90
CA GLU A 135 11.36 19.70 10.05
C GLU A 135 12.07 18.93 8.92
N ARG A 136 12.05 19.47 7.72
CA ARG A 136 12.76 18.90 6.56
C ARG A 136 14.28 18.96 6.75
N GLU A 137 14.78 20.07 7.28
CA GLU A 137 16.19 20.22 7.61
C GLU A 137 16.63 19.22 8.69
N VAL A 138 15.84 19.07 9.77
CA VAL A 138 16.10 18.08 10.82
C VAL A 138 16.10 16.66 10.25
N LEU A 139 15.11 16.30 9.42
CA LEU A 139 15.08 14.98 8.79
C LEU A 139 16.27 14.75 7.84
N GLY A 140 16.68 15.75 7.08
CA GLY A 140 17.88 15.68 6.24
C GLY A 140 19.16 15.41 7.05
N LEU A 141 19.29 16.02 8.22
CA LEU A 141 20.42 15.77 9.14
C LEU A 141 20.34 14.38 9.78
N MET A 142 19.13 13.91 10.12
CA MET A 142 18.93 12.52 10.56
C MET A 142 19.36 11.52 9.47
N ALA A 143 19.09 11.82 8.20
CA ALA A 143 19.49 11.00 7.06
C ALA A 143 21.00 10.99 6.81
N GLN A 144 21.72 12.04 7.24
CA GLN A 144 23.18 12.08 7.27
C GLN A 144 23.79 11.32 8.45
N GLY A 145 22.97 10.73 9.32
CA GLY A 145 23.40 9.93 10.45
C GLY A 145 23.59 10.71 11.76
N LEU A 146 23.28 12.01 11.79
CA LEU A 146 23.50 12.83 12.99
C LEU A 146 22.56 12.41 14.12
N SER A 147 23.07 12.36 15.35
CA SER A 147 22.29 12.23 16.58
C SER A 147 21.52 13.52 16.88
N ASN A 148 20.59 13.48 17.83
CA ASN A 148 19.86 14.69 18.25
C ASN A 148 20.81 15.77 18.80
N GLN A 149 21.85 15.38 19.55
CA GLN A 149 22.83 16.30 20.10
C GLN A 149 23.61 17.02 18.98
N GLU A 150 24.06 16.29 17.97
CA GLU A 150 24.76 16.90 16.83
C GLU A 150 23.85 17.82 16.01
N ILE A 151 22.53 17.50 15.95
CA ILE A 151 21.50 18.36 15.32
C ILE A 151 21.30 19.64 16.16
N GLU A 152 21.28 19.54 17.50
CA GLU A 152 21.21 20.68 18.42
C GLU A 152 22.37 21.64 18.15
N ASP A 153 23.59 21.11 18.13
CA ASP A 153 24.81 21.90 17.90
C ASP A 153 24.82 22.55 16.51
N LYS A 154 24.47 21.77 15.48
CA LYS A 154 24.48 22.21 14.08
C LYS A 154 23.43 23.27 13.76
N LEU A 155 22.23 23.15 14.37
CA LEU A 155 21.11 24.06 14.13
C LEU A 155 20.99 25.17 15.18
N VAL A 156 21.85 25.16 16.18
CA VAL A 156 21.85 26.10 17.33
C VAL A 156 20.45 26.08 18.00
N LEU A 157 19.98 24.89 18.35
CA LEU A 157 18.68 24.64 18.97
C LEU A 157 18.85 24.03 20.36
N THR A 158 17.83 24.15 21.19
CA THR A 158 17.76 23.42 22.47
C THR A 158 17.36 21.97 22.26
N ALA A 159 17.74 21.07 23.19
CA ALA A 159 17.33 19.67 23.18
C ALA A 159 15.80 19.48 23.04
N GLY A 160 15.03 20.30 23.77
CA GLY A 160 13.56 20.28 23.69
C GLY A 160 13.04 20.68 22.32
N ALA A 161 13.67 21.64 21.64
CA ALA A 161 13.27 22.06 20.30
C ALA A 161 13.56 20.97 19.26
N VAL A 162 14.74 20.34 19.30
CA VAL A 162 15.08 19.22 18.41
C VAL A 162 14.15 18.05 18.63
N SER A 163 13.89 17.65 19.90
CA SER A 163 12.97 16.58 20.24
C SER A 163 11.56 16.85 19.71
N LYS A 164 11.06 18.09 19.79
CA LYS A 164 9.76 18.50 19.25
C LYS A 164 9.72 18.38 17.71
N HIS A 165 10.76 18.85 17.01
CA HIS A 165 10.84 18.73 15.56
C HIS A 165 10.89 17.27 15.12
N VAL A 166 11.68 16.42 15.77
CA VAL A 166 11.76 14.97 15.48
C VAL A 166 10.40 14.30 15.72
N SER A 167 9.70 14.63 16.81
CA SER A 167 8.35 14.11 17.07
C SER A 167 7.34 14.54 16.02
N ASN A 168 7.37 15.80 15.60
CA ASN A 168 6.52 16.33 14.55
C ASN A 168 6.80 15.67 13.18
N VAL A 169 8.07 15.43 12.86
CA VAL A 169 8.48 14.67 11.67
C VAL A 169 7.83 13.30 11.69
N PHE A 170 7.95 12.55 12.79
CA PHE A 170 7.34 11.21 12.89
C PHE A 170 5.83 11.25 12.75
N LEU A 171 5.17 12.21 13.42
CA LEU A 171 3.72 12.37 13.34
C LEU A 171 3.27 12.68 11.91
N LYS A 172 3.91 13.62 11.23
CA LYS A 172 3.59 14.01 9.85
C LYS A 172 3.90 12.94 8.82
N LEU A 173 4.89 12.08 9.10
CA LEU A 173 5.19 10.88 8.30
C LEU A 173 4.26 9.70 8.61
N GLY A 174 3.29 9.87 9.53
CA GLY A 174 2.30 8.85 9.84
C GLY A 174 2.77 7.80 10.85
N PHE A 175 3.90 8.00 11.54
CA PHE A 175 4.39 7.06 12.55
C PHE A 175 3.74 7.31 13.91
N ARG A 176 3.29 6.24 14.55
CA ARG A 176 2.71 6.25 15.89
C ARG A 176 3.80 6.12 16.96
N PRO A 177 3.54 6.58 18.20
CA PRO A 177 4.50 6.45 19.32
C PRO A 177 4.98 5.02 19.56
N GLU A 178 4.11 4.04 19.37
CA GLU A 178 4.36 2.60 19.53
C GLU A 178 5.11 1.94 18.38
N ASP A 179 5.27 2.63 17.25
CA ASP A 179 5.97 2.06 16.10
C ASP A 179 7.47 1.89 16.39
N ALA A 180 7.97 0.69 16.16
CA ALA A 180 9.41 0.41 16.28
C ALA A 180 10.21 1.08 15.15
N ASN A 181 11.44 1.50 15.48
CA ASN A 181 12.42 1.99 14.51
C ASN A 181 11.96 3.20 13.67
N ARG A 182 11.11 4.10 14.24
CA ARG A 182 10.59 5.29 13.56
C ARG A 182 11.68 6.13 12.88
N ARG A 183 12.82 6.29 13.57
CA ARG A 183 13.95 7.06 13.01
C ARG A 183 14.48 6.44 11.72
N VAL A 184 14.70 5.12 11.71
CA VAL A 184 15.18 4.39 10.53
C VAL A 184 14.15 4.47 9.39
N LYS A 185 12.87 4.26 9.69
CA LYS A 185 11.78 4.36 8.71
C LYS A 185 11.71 5.77 8.09
N ALA A 186 11.81 6.83 8.91
CA ALA A 186 11.78 8.21 8.43
C ALA A 186 12.98 8.53 7.52
N VAL A 187 14.17 8.08 7.88
CA VAL A 187 15.40 8.24 7.07
C VAL A 187 15.27 7.50 5.74
N LEU A 188 14.77 6.27 5.74
CA LEU A 188 14.54 5.51 4.50
C LEU A 188 13.53 6.19 3.58
N MET A 189 12.44 6.76 4.12
CA MET A 189 11.47 7.54 3.34
C MET A 189 12.11 8.78 2.71
N TRP A 190 12.98 9.47 3.46
CA TRP A 190 13.71 10.64 2.97
C TRP A 190 14.65 10.28 1.82
N LEU A 191 15.49 9.27 2.00
CA LEU A 191 16.49 8.85 0.99
C LEU A 191 15.80 8.43 -0.32
N ARG A 192 14.73 7.62 -0.25
CA ARG A 192 13.95 7.23 -1.44
C ARG A 192 13.32 8.41 -2.18
N HIS A 193 13.05 9.50 -1.50
CA HIS A 193 12.48 10.71 -2.11
C HIS A 193 13.55 11.62 -2.73
N THR A 194 14.77 11.59 -2.23
CA THR A 194 15.87 12.49 -2.65
C THR A 194 16.68 11.89 -3.81
N GLU A 195 16.60 10.57 -4.03
CA GLU A 195 17.27 9.86 -5.14
C GLU A 195 16.49 9.87 -6.46
N ARG A 196 15.38 10.62 -6.52
CA ARG A 196 14.60 10.88 -7.74
C ARG A 196 14.79 12.30 -8.22
#